data_86d29e849ac4c099664c7109bc9c148a
#
_entry.id   86d29e849ac4c099664c7109bc9c148a
#
_cell.length_a   1.000
_cell.length_b   1.000
_cell.length_c   1.000
_cell.angle_alpha   90.00
_cell.angle_beta   90.00
_cell.angle_gamma   90.00
#
_symmetry.space_group_name_H-M   'P 1'
#
loop_
_entity.id
_entity.type
_entity.pdbx_description
1 polymer ?
#
loop_
_entity_poly.entity_id
_entity_poly.type
_entity_poly.pdbx_seq_one_letter_code
_entity_poly.pdbx_strand_id
1 'polypeptide(L)'
;MRCPFCRHGDSRVIDSREVDDGQAIRRRRSCAACGRRFTTVEEAVLAVVKRSGVTEPFSRDKVVSGVRRACQGRPVDEDALAQLAHRVEEAVRAGGAAELPSHEVGLAILGPLRELDEVAYMRFASVYRSF
;
A
#
# COMPACT_ATOMS: atom_id res chain seq x y z
N MET A 1 -12.32 9.19 -17.97
CA MET A 1 -10.96 8.60 -18.00
C MET A 1 -10.42 8.56 -19.41
N ARG A 2 -9.16 8.95 -19.57
CA ARG A 2 -8.51 9.05 -20.89
C ARG A 2 -8.23 7.66 -21.46
N CYS A 3 -8.51 7.50 -22.76
CA CYS A 3 -8.26 6.26 -23.49
C CYS A 3 -6.75 5.98 -23.57
N PRO A 4 -6.28 4.77 -23.20
CA PRO A 4 -4.86 4.42 -23.28
C PRO A 4 -4.36 4.21 -24.72
N PHE A 5 -5.25 4.08 -25.69
CA PHE A 5 -4.89 3.81 -27.08
C PHE A 5 -4.79 5.10 -27.93
N CYS A 6 -5.80 5.97 -27.87
CA CYS A 6 -5.84 7.19 -28.67
C CYS A 6 -5.72 8.48 -27.85
N ARG A 7 -5.71 8.38 -26.53
CA ARG A 7 -5.62 9.48 -25.56
C ARG A 7 -6.79 10.46 -25.59
N HIS A 8 -7.92 10.07 -26.16
CA HIS A 8 -9.13 10.87 -26.08
C HIS A 8 -9.52 11.07 -24.62
N GLY A 9 -9.94 12.28 -24.24
CA GLY A 9 -10.16 12.66 -22.85
C GLY A 9 -11.37 12.02 -22.18
N ASP A 10 -12.25 11.38 -22.92
CA ASP A 10 -13.50 10.84 -22.43
C ASP A 10 -13.71 9.38 -22.82
N SER A 11 -14.35 8.62 -21.94
CA SER A 11 -14.70 7.22 -22.17
C SER A 11 -15.98 6.90 -21.42
N ARG A 12 -16.74 5.92 -21.89
CA ARG A 12 -17.99 5.50 -21.29
C ARG A 12 -17.82 4.17 -20.57
N VAL A 13 -18.37 4.07 -19.36
CA VAL A 13 -18.42 2.81 -18.60
C VAL A 13 -19.54 1.95 -19.16
N ILE A 14 -19.22 0.73 -19.58
CA ILE A 14 -20.18 -0.24 -20.11
C ILE A 14 -20.49 -1.37 -19.14
N ASP A 15 -19.60 -1.64 -18.17
CA ASP A 15 -19.81 -2.63 -17.13
C ASP A 15 -18.98 -2.28 -15.89
N SER A 16 -19.47 -2.65 -14.71
CA SER A 16 -18.79 -2.47 -13.44
C SER A 16 -19.01 -3.68 -12.56
N ARG A 17 -17.95 -4.18 -11.91
CA ARG A 17 -18.02 -5.30 -10.98
C ARG A 17 -17.18 -5.03 -9.77
N GLU A 18 -17.70 -5.38 -8.60
CA GLU A 18 -16.89 -5.43 -7.38
C GLU A 18 -15.95 -6.63 -7.44
N VAL A 19 -14.71 -6.45 -7.06
CA VAL A 19 -13.68 -7.48 -6.96
C VAL A 19 -12.98 -7.36 -5.59
N ASP A 20 -12.20 -8.37 -5.22
CA ASP A 20 -11.46 -8.40 -3.95
C ASP A 20 -12.36 -8.12 -2.73
N ASP A 21 -13.50 -8.83 -2.66
CA ASP A 21 -14.48 -8.70 -1.57
C ASP A 21 -14.98 -7.27 -1.36
N GLY A 22 -15.19 -6.54 -2.44
CA GLY A 22 -15.70 -5.16 -2.39
C GLY A 22 -14.63 -4.09 -2.19
N GLN A 23 -13.36 -4.47 -2.13
CA GLN A 23 -12.27 -3.53 -1.93
C GLN A 23 -11.90 -2.76 -3.20
N ALA A 24 -12.25 -3.28 -4.35
CA ALA A 24 -11.97 -2.65 -5.63
C ALA A 24 -13.18 -2.77 -6.57
N ILE A 25 -13.25 -1.87 -7.54
CA ILE A 25 -14.26 -1.89 -8.60
C ILE A 25 -13.53 -2.00 -9.93
N ARG A 26 -13.85 -3.06 -10.68
CA ARG A 26 -13.34 -3.25 -12.02
C ARG A 26 -14.37 -2.71 -13.01
N ARG A 27 -13.96 -1.75 -13.85
CA ARG A 27 -14.83 -1.12 -14.84
C ARG A 27 -14.32 -1.42 -16.24
N ARG A 28 -15.24 -1.86 -17.10
CA ARG A 28 -14.98 -1.96 -18.52
C ARG A 28 -15.46 -0.68 -19.19
N ARG A 29 -14.59 -0.07 -19.99
CA ARG A 29 -14.84 1.20 -20.64
C ARG A 29 -14.73 1.11 -22.14
N SER A 30 -15.42 1.99 -22.84
CA SER A 30 -15.36 2.12 -24.29
C SER A 30 -14.99 3.56 -24.65
N CYS A 31 -14.03 3.71 -25.54
CA CYS A 31 -13.63 5.03 -26.06
C CYS A 31 -14.58 5.46 -27.17
N ALA A 32 -15.16 6.65 -27.05
CA ALA A 32 -16.06 7.19 -28.06
C ALA A 32 -15.33 7.57 -29.38
N ALA A 33 -14.04 7.89 -29.29
CA ALA A 33 -13.25 8.32 -30.45
C ALA A 33 -12.73 7.15 -31.28
N CYS A 34 -12.09 6.14 -30.67
CA CYS A 34 -11.49 5.02 -31.38
C CYS A 34 -12.29 3.71 -31.29
N GLY A 35 -13.33 3.66 -30.48
CA GLY A 35 -14.18 2.49 -30.29
C GLY A 35 -13.56 1.34 -29.52
N ARG A 36 -12.33 1.45 -29.08
CA ARG A 36 -11.64 0.39 -28.34
C ARG A 36 -12.13 0.32 -26.90
N ARG A 37 -12.07 -0.89 -26.36
CA ARG A 37 -12.47 -1.17 -24.98
C ARG A 37 -11.22 -1.38 -24.13
N PHE A 38 -11.29 -0.95 -22.89
CA PHE A 38 -10.21 -1.11 -21.91
C PHE A 38 -10.80 -1.29 -20.51
N THR A 39 -9.99 -1.83 -19.60
CA THR A 39 -10.40 -2.09 -18.23
C THR A 39 -9.66 -1.15 -17.29
N THR A 40 -10.41 -0.60 -16.31
CA THR A 40 -9.84 0.20 -15.23
C THR A 40 -10.20 -0.42 -13.88
N VAL A 41 -9.37 -0.17 -12.88
CA VAL A 41 -9.61 -0.62 -11.51
C VAL A 41 -9.57 0.59 -10.60
N GLU A 42 -10.62 0.74 -9.79
CA GLU A 42 -10.72 1.77 -8.77
C GLU A 42 -10.62 1.10 -7.41
N GLU A 43 -9.73 1.57 -6.57
CA GLU A 43 -9.58 1.05 -5.21
C GLU A 43 -9.37 2.18 -4.21
N ALA A 44 -9.82 1.95 -2.97
CA ALA A 44 -9.58 2.90 -1.90
C ALA A 44 -8.12 2.80 -1.47
N VAL A 45 -7.44 3.93 -1.42
CA VAL A 45 -6.02 4.01 -1.10
C VAL A 45 -5.83 4.70 0.24
N LEU A 46 -5.06 4.07 1.13
CA LEU A 46 -4.57 4.72 2.34
C LEU A 46 -3.35 5.54 1.95
N ALA A 47 -3.39 6.85 2.17
CA ALA A 47 -2.32 7.77 1.79
C ALA A 47 -1.32 7.96 2.93
N VAL A 48 -0.04 7.90 2.61
CA VAL A 48 1.07 8.17 3.54
C VAL A 48 1.73 9.48 3.15
N VAL A 49 1.84 10.41 4.11
CA VAL A 49 2.47 11.70 3.90
C VAL A 49 3.93 11.62 4.37
N LYS A 50 4.85 11.79 3.44
CA LYS A 50 6.28 11.79 3.74
C LYS A 50 6.71 13.08 4.43
N ARG A 51 7.89 13.06 5.04
CA ARG A 51 8.51 14.22 5.70
C ARG A 51 8.61 15.42 4.76
N SER A 52 8.82 15.20 3.47
CA SER A 52 8.88 16.25 2.44
C SER A 52 7.52 16.87 2.10
N GLY A 53 6.42 16.31 2.61
CA GLY A 53 5.06 16.71 2.27
C GLY A 53 4.48 15.95 1.08
N VAL A 54 5.28 15.12 0.41
CA VAL A 54 4.81 14.29 -0.71
C VAL A 54 3.93 13.18 -0.17
N THR A 55 2.78 13.00 -0.80
CA THR A 55 1.82 11.94 -0.45
C THR A 55 1.98 10.76 -1.41
N GLU A 56 2.03 9.55 -0.86
CA GLU A 56 2.09 8.33 -1.64
C GLU A 56 1.15 7.27 -1.06
N PRO A 57 0.71 6.28 -1.86
CA PRO A 57 -0.11 5.19 -1.33
C PRO A 57 0.68 4.35 -0.32
N PHE A 58 -0.02 3.84 0.70
CA PHE A 58 0.56 2.85 1.60
C PHE A 58 1.00 1.63 0.79
N SER A 59 2.22 1.14 1.04
CA SER A 59 2.80 0.01 0.34
C SER A 59 3.27 -1.06 1.33
N ARG A 60 2.71 -2.26 1.24
CA ARG A 60 3.19 -3.43 2.00
C ARG A 60 4.64 -3.75 1.62
N ASP A 61 4.98 -3.61 0.36
CA ASP A 61 6.34 -3.90 -0.14
C ASP A 61 7.38 -3.01 0.50
N LYS A 62 7.06 -1.74 0.74
CA LYS A 62 7.97 -0.82 1.45
C LYS A 62 8.15 -1.22 2.91
N VAL A 63 7.08 -1.66 3.57
CA VAL A 63 7.15 -2.17 4.94
C VAL A 63 8.04 -3.42 4.98
N VAL A 64 7.80 -4.38 4.09
CA VAL A 64 8.59 -5.61 3.99
C VAL A 64 10.06 -5.29 3.74
N SER A 65 10.37 -4.40 2.80
CA SER A 65 11.75 -4.03 2.49
C SER A 65 12.48 -3.40 3.68
N GLY A 66 11.81 -2.50 4.40
CA GLY A 66 12.40 -1.86 5.59
C GLY A 66 12.65 -2.84 6.72
N VAL A 67 11.69 -3.72 6.98
CA VAL A 67 11.80 -4.75 8.02
C VAL A 67 12.82 -5.82 7.63
N ARG A 68 12.86 -6.20 6.36
CA ARG A 68 13.85 -7.19 5.87
C ARG A 68 15.28 -6.76 6.18
N ARG A 69 15.60 -5.48 6.00
CA ARG A 69 16.92 -4.95 6.35
C ARG A 69 17.23 -5.14 7.83
N ALA A 70 16.25 -4.87 8.69
CA ALA A 70 16.42 -5.03 10.13
C ALA A 70 16.55 -6.51 10.53
N CYS A 71 15.97 -7.41 9.76
CA CYS A 71 16.00 -8.86 10.01
C CYS A 71 17.20 -9.56 9.39
N GLN A 72 18.10 -8.84 8.76
CA GLN A 72 19.27 -9.44 8.09
C GLN A 72 20.11 -10.27 9.06
N GLY A 73 20.35 -11.56 8.70
CA GLY A 73 21.06 -12.50 9.55
C GLY A 73 20.20 -13.10 10.67
N ARG A 74 18.93 -12.79 10.72
CA ARG A 74 18.00 -13.35 11.73
C ARG A 74 17.12 -14.44 11.11
N PRO A 75 16.64 -15.40 11.93
CA PRO A 75 15.81 -16.52 11.44
C PRO A 75 14.36 -16.08 11.19
N VAL A 76 14.16 -15.13 10.26
CA VAL A 76 12.86 -14.59 9.88
C VAL A 76 12.65 -14.87 8.40
N ASP A 77 11.61 -15.61 8.05
CA ASP A 77 11.29 -15.96 6.67
C ASP A 77 10.38 -14.92 5.99
N GLU A 78 10.18 -15.08 4.70
CA GLU A 78 9.37 -14.17 3.89
C GLU A 78 7.88 -14.20 4.31
N ASP A 79 7.36 -15.34 4.73
CA ASP A 79 5.99 -15.46 5.20
C ASP A 79 5.77 -14.63 6.48
N ALA A 80 6.73 -14.67 7.40
CA ALA A 80 6.68 -13.87 8.62
C ALA A 80 6.69 -12.37 8.31
N LEU A 81 7.49 -11.94 7.32
CA LEU A 81 7.53 -10.56 6.86
C LEU A 81 6.19 -10.13 6.23
N ALA A 82 5.60 -10.99 5.42
CA ALA A 82 4.31 -10.72 4.79
C ALA A 82 3.19 -10.59 5.83
N GLN A 83 3.18 -11.46 6.83
CA GLN A 83 2.21 -11.40 7.92
C GLN A 83 2.38 -10.13 8.75
N LEU A 84 3.60 -9.72 9.03
CA LEU A 84 3.89 -8.48 9.73
C LEU A 84 3.37 -7.28 8.94
N ALA A 85 3.63 -7.22 7.65
CA ALA A 85 3.17 -6.13 6.79
C ALA A 85 1.64 -6.05 6.76
N HIS A 86 0.96 -7.20 6.74
CA HIS A 86 -0.49 -7.26 6.81
C HIS A 86 -1.02 -6.71 8.16
N ARG A 87 -0.41 -7.11 9.27
CA ARG A 87 -0.77 -6.60 10.61
C ARG A 87 -0.59 -5.09 10.71
N VAL A 88 0.49 -4.57 10.14
CA VAL A 88 0.76 -3.12 10.12
C VAL A 88 -0.32 -2.40 9.32
N GLU A 89 -0.65 -2.88 8.13
CA GLU A 89 -1.70 -2.30 7.30
C GLU A 89 -3.05 -2.27 8.01
N GLU A 90 -3.43 -3.37 8.65
CA GLU A 90 -4.68 -3.43 9.41
C GLU A 90 -4.69 -2.46 10.60
N ALA A 91 -3.58 -2.34 11.31
CA ALA A 91 -3.46 -1.41 12.42
C ALA A 91 -3.61 0.05 11.98
N VAL A 92 -2.98 0.44 10.86
CA VAL A 92 -3.10 1.82 10.37
C VAL A 92 -4.47 2.11 9.79
N ARG A 93 -5.10 1.12 9.14
CA ARG A 93 -6.49 1.26 8.66
C ARG A 93 -7.49 1.40 9.81
N ALA A 94 -7.28 0.68 10.90
CA ALA A 94 -8.13 0.74 12.08
C ALA A 94 -8.15 2.13 12.73
N GLY A 95 -7.11 2.93 12.54
CA GLY A 95 -7.06 4.31 13.00
C GLY A 95 -8.02 5.25 12.30
N GLY A 96 -8.57 4.87 11.15
CA GLY A 96 -9.62 5.61 10.44
C GLY A 96 -9.18 6.87 9.73
N ALA A 97 -7.89 7.21 9.73
CA ALA A 97 -7.39 8.40 9.03
C ALA A 97 -7.21 8.10 7.54
N ALA A 98 -7.66 9.01 6.68
CA ALA A 98 -7.48 8.91 5.23
C ALA A 98 -6.01 9.14 4.83
N GLU A 99 -5.34 10.00 5.58
CA GLU A 99 -3.92 10.30 5.42
C GLU A 99 -3.20 10.10 6.74
N LEU A 100 -1.95 9.62 6.67
CA LEU A 100 -1.20 9.34 7.87
C LEU A 100 0.28 9.68 7.64
N PRO A 101 0.94 10.35 8.61
CA PRO A 101 2.37 10.64 8.48
C PRO A 101 3.19 9.37 8.43
N SER A 102 4.28 9.37 7.66
CA SER A 102 5.13 8.18 7.51
C SER A 102 5.70 7.66 8.83
N HIS A 103 5.96 8.54 9.80
CA HIS A 103 6.46 8.10 11.11
C HIS A 103 5.43 7.27 11.89
N GLU A 104 4.14 7.47 11.65
CA GLU A 104 3.08 6.66 12.26
C GLU A 104 3.12 5.22 11.73
N VAL A 105 3.49 5.03 10.46
CA VAL A 105 3.72 3.70 9.90
C VAL A 105 4.89 3.03 10.62
N GLY A 106 5.98 3.76 10.82
CA GLY A 106 7.14 3.27 11.57
C GLY A 106 6.78 2.85 13.00
N LEU A 107 5.98 3.65 13.70
CA LEU A 107 5.48 3.32 15.02
C LEU A 107 4.62 2.05 15.03
N ALA A 108 3.77 1.89 14.03
CA ALA A 108 2.92 0.70 13.89
C ALA A 108 3.72 -0.58 13.63
N ILE A 109 4.93 -0.47 13.08
CA ILE A 109 5.82 -1.61 12.84
C ILE A 109 6.47 -2.09 14.14
N LEU A 110 6.76 -1.22 15.08
CA LEU A 110 7.56 -1.53 16.27
C LEU A 110 7.00 -2.67 17.11
N GLY A 111 5.71 -2.63 17.42
CA GLY A 111 5.08 -3.69 18.24
C GLY A 111 5.17 -5.07 17.60
N PRO A 112 4.65 -5.24 16.37
CA PRO A 112 4.73 -6.53 15.68
C PRO A 112 6.16 -7.02 15.47
N LEU A 113 7.11 -6.12 15.18
CA LEU A 113 8.50 -6.49 14.97
C LEU A 113 9.17 -6.98 16.25
N ARG A 114 8.85 -6.36 17.37
CA ARG A 114 9.37 -6.78 18.67
C ARG A 114 8.92 -8.21 19.02
N GLU A 115 7.68 -8.56 18.71
CA GLU A 115 7.16 -9.91 18.90
C GLU A 115 7.86 -10.92 17.99
N LEU A 116 8.24 -10.49 16.80
CA LEU A 116 8.87 -11.35 15.81
C LEU A 116 10.34 -11.62 16.11
N ASP A 117 11.13 -10.57 16.39
CA ASP A 117 12.57 -10.67 16.67
C ASP A 117 13.06 -9.41 17.38
N GLU A 118 13.60 -9.59 18.59
CA GLU A 118 14.06 -8.48 19.42
C GLU A 118 15.25 -7.73 18.81
N VAL A 119 16.18 -8.45 18.17
CA VAL A 119 17.34 -7.83 17.55
C VAL A 119 16.92 -6.96 16.37
N ALA A 120 16.04 -7.47 15.51
CA ALA A 120 15.47 -6.70 14.41
C ALA A 120 14.73 -5.47 14.91
N TYR A 121 13.95 -5.62 15.98
CA TYR A 121 13.27 -4.51 16.62
C TYR A 121 14.24 -3.40 17.05
N MET A 122 15.32 -3.75 17.72
CA MET A 122 16.32 -2.78 18.19
C MET A 122 17.00 -2.07 17.02
N ARG A 123 17.33 -2.80 15.96
CA ARG A 123 17.91 -2.21 14.73
C ARG A 123 16.96 -1.24 14.08
N PHE A 124 15.71 -1.62 13.91
CA PHE A 124 14.68 -0.79 13.30
C PHE A 124 14.39 0.45 14.14
N ALA A 125 14.24 0.29 15.45
CA ALA A 125 13.97 1.39 16.36
C ALA A 125 15.07 2.46 16.34
N SER A 126 16.32 2.07 16.10
CA SER A 126 17.45 3.00 16.05
C SER A 126 17.43 3.90 14.81
N VAL A 127 16.75 3.49 13.73
CA VAL A 127 16.72 4.21 12.45
C VAL A 127 15.34 4.74 12.08
N TYR A 128 14.29 4.36 12.80
CA TYR A 128 12.93 4.73 12.39
C TYR A 128 12.68 6.23 12.36
N ARG A 129 13.44 7.02 13.09
CA ARG A 129 13.36 8.49 13.07
C ARG A 129 13.67 9.06 11.69
N SER A 130 14.40 8.30 10.89
CA SER A 130 14.76 8.66 9.51
C SER A 130 13.71 8.19 8.49
N PHE A 131 12.69 7.54 8.95
CA PHE A 131 11.68 6.87 8.14
C PHE A 131 10.73 7.84 7.43
#